data_2c3b91d59c506016dfbd0bda28b5a7ea
#
_entry.id   2c3b91d59c506016dfbd0bda28b5a7ea
#
_cell.length_a   1.000
_cell.length_b   1.000
_cell.length_c   1.000
_cell.angle_alpha   90.00
_cell.angle_beta   90.00
_cell.angle_gamma   90.00
#
_symmetry.space_group_name_H-M   'P 1'
#
loop_
_entity.id
_entity.type
_entity.pdbx_description
1 polymer ?
#
loop_
_entity_poly.entity_id
_entity_poly.type
_entity_poly.pdbx_seq_one_letter_code
_entity_poly.pdbx_strand_id
1 'polypeptide(L)'
;VDSLTSTSRQYIKHFSNQAYALNAYRSGTNWNCTLRKASGNIDGYVILTKVANKTNVYTIRLSEYSNRYLTADGTGNSAKCSWRASTGGTEQQWKFTKVSTGGSGSGGATNVSEIRAKFQKVGNYDGVNGLQCVDIVRWYIDTYTTLKSTSGHGKDLVANLANNYGLAIDSTPKAPGIFSVAGGYSKWGSSGSQYGHTGIVVSVDTKNKKATVIHTGNSLDGKNPN
;
A
#
# COMPACT_ATOMS: atom_id res chain seq x y z
N VAL A 1 -9.69 5.17 11.42
CA VAL A 1 -8.72 6.06 12.06
C VAL A 1 -9.45 6.77 13.17
N ASP A 2 -9.46 6.13 14.33
CA ASP A 2 -10.04 6.70 15.54
C ASP A 2 -9.10 7.83 15.96
N SER A 3 -9.58 9.07 15.80
CA SER A 3 -8.91 10.30 16.23
C SER A 3 -7.37 10.33 16.08
N LEU A 4 -6.88 10.83 14.97
CA LEU A 4 -5.46 11.25 14.83
C LEU A 4 -5.16 12.54 15.62
N THR A 5 -6.13 13.07 16.35
CA THR A 5 -5.96 14.28 17.15
C THR A 5 -5.06 13.96 18.32
N SER A 6 -3.83 14.39 18.26
CA SER A 6 -2.88 14.26 19.35
C SER A 6 -2.20 15.60 19.58
N THR A 7 -2.22 16.06 20.84
CA THR A 7 -1.33 17.12 21.31
C THR A 7 0.10 16.61 21.48
N SER A 8 0.30 15.28 21.37
CA SER A 8 1.58 14.64 21.49
C SER A 8 2.38 14.72 20.19
N ARG A 9 3.68 14.83 20.34
CA ARG A 9 4.65 14.79 19.24
C ARG A 9 4.62 13.43 18.55
N GLN A 10 4.57 13.43 17.23
CA GLN A 10 4.58 12.21 16.43
C GLN A 10 5.35 12.39 15.12
N TYR A 11 5.75 11.30 14.51
CA TYR A 11 6.32 11.30 13.16
C TYR A 11 5.28 10.90 12.13
N ILE A 12 5.33 11.53 10.96
CA ILE A 12 4.71 11.01 9.74
C ILE A 12 5.79 10.21 9.01
N LYS A 13 5.76 8.90 9.21
CA LYS A 13 6.77 7.99 8.67
C LYS A 13 6.49 7.61 7.22
N HIS A 14 7.57 7.35 6.48
CA HIS A 14 7.46 6.80 5.14
C HIS A 14 6.89 5.37 5.21
N PHE A 15 5.91 5.08 4.35
CA PHE A 15 5.17 3.82 4.44
C PHE A 15 6.06 2.58 4.26
N SER A 16 6.84 2.54 3.19
CA SER A 16 7.71 1.39 2.88
C SER A 16 9.04 1.38 3.64
N ASN A 17 9.41 2.48 4.28
CA ASN A 17 10.63 2.55 5.10
C ASN A 17 10.39 3.34 6.38
N GLN A 18 9.95 2.66 7.41
CA GLN A 18 9.59 3.25 8.70
C GLN A 18 10.76 3.91 9.46
N ALA A 19 11.99 3.76 8.97
CA ALA A 19 13.14 4.47 9.50
C ALA A 19 13.17 5.94 9.08
N TYR A 20 12.42 6.31 8.03
CA TYR A 20 12.36 7.68 7.51
C TYR A 20 11.00 8.33 7.81
N ALA A 21 11.02 9.63 8.07
CA ALA A 21 9.84 10.46 8.34
C ALA A 21 9.94 11.79 7.60
N LEU A 22 8.80 12.47 7.47
CA LEU A 22 8.76 13.84 7.06
C LEU A 22 9.63 14.68 7.99
N ASN A 23 10.39 15.61 7.41
CA ASN A 23 11.34 16.44 8.10
C ASN A 23 11.34 17.86 7.55
N ALA A 24 11.62 18.82 8.41
CA ALA A 24 11.92 20.18 7.99
C ALA A 24 13.42 20.33 7.74
N TYR A 25 13.77 20.84 6.58
CA TYR A 25 15.14 21.22 6.25
C TYR A 25 15.20 22.71 5.92
N ARG A 26 15.85 23.46 6.80
CA ARG A 26 16.04 24.90 6.62
C ARG A 26 17.27 25.19 5.75
N SER A 27 17.07 25.97 4.68
CA SER A 27 18.14 26.50 3.84
C SER A 27 17.91 28.01 3.67
N GLY A 28 18.66 28.81 4.40
CA GLY A 28 18.41 30.25 4.49
C GLY A 28 17.02 30.55 5.08
N THR A 29 16.18 31.24 4.32
CA THR A 29 14.78 31.55 4.67
C THR A 29 13.80 30.44 4.25
N ASN A 30 14.24 29.48 3.44
CA ASN A 30 13.39 28.42 2.90
C ASN A 30 13.29 27.23 3.88
N TRP A 31 12.08 26.73 4.03
CA TRP A 31 11.74 25.59 4.85
C TRP A 31 11.23 24.45 3.98
N ASN A 32 12.13 23.60 3.52
CA ASN A 32 11.82 22.51 2.63
C ASN A 32 11.25 21.30 3.39
N CYS A 33 10.30 20.61 2.78
CA CYS A 33 9.84 19.31 3.26
C CYS A 33 10.71 18.22 2.64
N THR A 34 11.32 17.38 3.48
CA THR A 34 12.22 16.31 3.06
C THR A 34 11.89 15.03 3.83
N LEU A 35 12.53 13.92 3.46
CA LEU A 35 12.53 12.67 4.23
C LEU A 35 13.90 12.49 4.89
N ARG A 36 13.91 12.24 6.20
CA ARG A 36 15.12 11.92 6.97
C ARG A 36 14.87 10.79 7.95
N LYS A 37 15.96 10.18 8.44
CA LYS A 37 15.84 9.19 9.52
C LYS A 37 15.09 9.79 10.71
N ALA A 38 14.08 9.10 11.19
CA ALA A 38 13.21 9.57 12.26
C ALA A 38 13.94 9.59 13.63
N SER A 39 14.89 8.68 13.83
CA SER A 39 15.59 8.55 15.12
C SER A 39 16.39 9.81 15.47
N GLY A 40 16.09 10.40 16.64
CA GLY A 40 16.80 11.56 17.19
C GLY A 40 16.57 12.89 16.44
N ASN A 41 15.69 12.94 15.45
CA ASN A 41 15.48 14.13 14.65
C ASN A 41 14.26 14.94 15.13
N ILE A 42 14.51 16.01 15.87
CA ILE A 42 13.46 16.89 16.39
C ILE A 42 12.70 17.64 15.30
N ASP A 43 13.33 17.92 14.16
CA ASP A 43 12.72 18.66 13.04
C ASP A 43 11.68 17.81 12.25
N GLY A 44 11.53 16.55 12.62
CA GLY A 44 10.51 15.65 12.07
C GLY A 44 9.28 15.47 12.96
N TYR A 45 9.29 15.99 14.17
CA TYR A 45 8.11 15.90 15.03
C TYR A 45 7.01 16.85 14.60
N VAL A 46 5.80 16.33 14.46
CA VAL A 46 4.63 17.09 14.05
C VAL A 46 3.49 16.96 15.06
N ILE A 47 2.60 17.94 15.01
CA ILE A 47 1.32 17.96 15.72
C ILE A 47 0.23 17.99 14.67
N LEU A 48 -0.76 17.10 14.80
CA LEU A 48 -1.94 17.06 13.95
C LEU A 48 -3.10 17.72 14.66
N THR A 49 -3.71 18.71 14.00
CA THR A 49 -4.92 19.36 14.51
C THR A 49 -6.06 19.14 13.53
N LYS A 50 -7.17 18.59 14.00
CA LYS A 50 -8.35 18.35 13.19
C LYS A 50 -8.96 19.67 12.72
N VAL A 51 -9.29 19.76 11.45
CA VAL A 51 -10.02 20.92 10.88
C VAL A 51 -11.50 20.78 11.25
N ALA A 52 -12.06 21.84 11.84
CA ALA A 52 -13.46 21.86 12.24
C ALA A 52 -14.39 21.55 11.05
N ASN A 53 -15.46 20.82 11.31
CA ASN A 53 -16.50 20.45 10.33
C ASN A 53 -15.99 19.68 9.09
N LYS A 54 -14.79 19.11 9.12
CA LYS A 54 -14.25 18.27 8.04
C LYS A 54 -13.93 16.86 8.52
N THR A 55 -14.29 15.88 7.72
CA THR A 55 -14.04 14.46 8.04
C THR A 55 -12.63 14.06 7.62
N ASN A 56 -11.85 13.61 8.60
CA ASN A 56 -10.47 13.13 8.41
C ASN A 56 -9.53 14.18 7.75
N VAL A 57 -9.78 15.47 7.97
CA VAL A 57 -8.94 16.56 7.50
C VAL A 57 -8.23 17.20 8.68
N TYR A 58 -6.93 17.40 8.53
CA TYR A 58 -6.05 17.91 9.58
C TYR A 58 -5.10 18.97 9.01
N THR A 59 -4.68 19.89 9.86
CA THR A 59 -3.45 20.66 9.65
C THR A 59 -2.29 19.90 10.28
N ILE A 60 -1.12 20.01 9.68
CA ILE A 60 0.12 19.37 10.14
C ILE A 60 1.11 20.49 10.45
N ARG A 61 1.48 20.62 11.71
CA ARG A 61 2.38 21.65 12.21
C ARG A 61 3.64 21.01 12.78
N LEU A 62 4.80 21.63 12.58
CA LEU A 62 6.02 21.22 13.30
C LEU A 62 5.85 21.43 14.80
N SER A 63 6.31 20.49 15.60
CA SER A 63 6.24 20.58 17.07
C SER A 63 7.10 21.71 17.61
N GLU A 64 8.33 21.80 17.12
CA GLU A 64 9.32 22.75 17.60
C GLU A 64 9.15 24.17 17.02
N TYR A 65 8.41 24.28 15.91
CA TYR A 65 8.22 25.54 15.21
C TYR A 65 6.72 25.82 15.05
N SER A 66 6.15 26.49 16.05
CA SER A 66 4.70 26.68 16.20
C SER A 66 4.02 27.43 15.04
N ASN A 67 4.78 28.14 14.21
CA ASN A 67 4.29 28.83 13.02
C ASN A 67 4.83 28.19 11.74
N ARG A 68 4.92 26.86 11.68
CA ARG A 68 5.34 26.15 10.46
C ARG A 68 4.39 25.00 10.19
N TYR A 69 3.59 25.14 9.15
CA TYR A 69 2.58 24.19 8.69
C TYR A 69 3.00 23.55 7.36
N LEU A 70 2.76 22.26 7.24
CA LEU A 70 2.95 21.57 5.96
C LEU A 70 2.01 22.18 4.92
N THR A 71 2.58 22.66 3.83
CA THR A 71 1.88 23.41 2.79
C THR A 71 2.13 22.76 1.44
N ALA A 72 1.09 22.54 0.66
CA ALA A 72 1.20 22.13 -0.73
C ALA A 72 1.60 23.34 -1.60
N ASP A 73 2.69 23.21 -2.36
CA ASP A 73 3.22 24.28 -3.21
C ASP A 73 2.68 24.20 -4.65
N GLY A 74 1.47 23.65 -4.83
CA GLY A 74 0.82 23.51 -6.13
C GLY A 74 -0.23 22.40 -6.12
N THR A 75 -0.79 22.15 -7.28
CA THR A 75 -1.78 21.10 -7.53
C THR A 75 -1.24 20.06 -8.51
N GLY A 76 -1.73 18.83 -8.42
CA GLY A 76 -1.33 17.73 -9.29
C GLY A 76 -0.19 16.86 -8.76
N ASN A 77 0.15 15.84 -9.53
CA ASN A 77 1.03 14.73 -9.08
C ASN A 77 2.50 15.14 -8.84
N SER A 78 2.92 16.28 -9.36
CA SER A 78 4.29 16.80 -9.18
C SER A 78 4.38 17.95 -8.18
N ALA A 79 3.29 18.26 -7.47
CA ALA A 79 3.28 19.31 -6.47
C ALA A 79 4.27 18.99 -5.34
N LYS A 80 5.06 19.97 -4.96
CA LYS A 80 5.98 19.89 -3.84
C LYS A 80 5.28 20.31 -2.55
N CYS A 81 5.95 20.04 -1.44
CA CYS A 81 5.53 20.50 -0.12
C CYS A 81 6.64 21.31 0.53
N SER A 82 6.26 22.29 1.30
CA SER A 82 7.16 23.10 2.13
C SER A 82 6.52 23.37 3.50
N TRP A 83 7.31 23.91 4.41
CA TRP A 83 6.82 24.34 5.72
C TRP A 83 6.69 25.86 5.73
N ARG A 84 5.47 26.38 5.82
CA ARG A 84 5.17 27.83 5.76
C ARG A 84 4.44 28.31 7.00
N ALA A 85 4.40 29.62 7.17
CA ALA A 85 3.54 30.24 8.17
C ALA A 85 2.08 29.85 7.94
N SER A 86 1.27 29.89 9.00
CA SER A 86 -0.17 29.63 8.91
C SER A 86 -0.83 30.63 7.95
N THR A 87 -1.54 30.09 6.96
CA THR A 87 -2.39 30.87 6.04
C THR A 87 -3.87 30.67 6.36
N GLY A 88 -4.22 29.59 7.07
CA GLY A 88 -5.60 29.14 7.25
C GLY A 88 -6.22 28.56 5.98
N GLY A 89 -5.49 28.51 4.87
CA GLY A 89 -5.98 28.08 3.56
C GLY A 89 -6.03 26.54 3.40
N THR A 90 -6.65 26.12 2.30
CA THR A 90 -6.84 24.70 1.99
C THR A 90 -5.54 23.99 1.61
N GLU A 91 -4.53 24.72 1.16
CA GLU A 91 -3.19 24.22 0.85
C GLU A 91 -2.44 23.70 2.09
N GLN A 92 -2.93 24.02 3.29
CA GLN A 92 -2.43 23.52 4.57
C GLN A 92 -3.34 22.46 5.20
N GLN A 93 -4.37 21.99 4.49
CA GLN A 93 -5.34 21.02 4.97
C GLN A 93 -5.14 19.68 4.27
N TRP A 94 -4.86 18.67 5.05
CA TRP A 94 -4.49 17.34 4.57
C TRP A 94 -5.57 16.31 4.93
N LYS A 95 -6.13 15.67 3.93
CA LYS A 95 -7.10 14.59 4.14
C LYS A 95 -6.37 13.28 4.37
N PHE A 96 -6.61 12.67 5.51
CA PHE A 96 -6.11 11.35 5.81
C PHE A 96 -7.17 10.31 5.41
N THR A 97 -6.79 9.40 4.56
CA THR A 97 -7.61 8.25 4.23
C THR A 97 -7.00 7.02 4.88
N LYS A 98 -7.81 6.29 5.65
CA LYS A 98 -7.35 5.00 6.19
C LYS A 98 -7.05 4.07 5.01
N VAL A 99 -5.78 3.79 4.83
CA VAL A 99 -5.40 2.64 4.00
C VAL A 99 -5.67 1.41 4.86
N SER A 100 -6.56 0.54 4.42
CA SER A 100 -6.77 -0.73 5.09
C SER A 100 -5.46 -1.50 5.05
N THR A 101 -4.75 -1.48 6.17
CA THR A 101 -3.54 -2.27 6.35
C THR A 101 -3.93 -3.71 6.68
N GLY A 102 -4.49 -4.39 5.71
CA GLY A 102 -4.37 -5.83 5.64
C GLY A 102 -2.99 -6.13 5.08
N GLY A 103 -1.99 -6.32 5.93
CA GLY A 103 -0.62 -6.67 5.52
C GLY A 103 0.06 -5.69 4.55
N SER A 104 1.21 -5.22 4.89
CA SER A 104 2.13 -4.33 4.15
C SER A 104 1.95 -4.35 2.63
N GLY A 105 1.19 -3.41 2.11
CA GLY A 105 1.01 -3.25 0.67
C GLY A 105 -0.11 -2.26 0.40
N SER A 106 0.20 -1.21 -0.30
CA SER A 106 -0.67 -0.24 -0.96
C SER A 106 -2.08 -0.76 -1.20
N GLY A 107 -3.11 -0.02 -0.81
CA GLY A 107 -4.52 -0.40 -0.79
C GLY A 107 -5.06 -1.06 -2.05
N GLY A 108 -4.89 -2.36 -2.14
CA GLY A 108 -5.49 -3.17 -3.19
C GLY A 108 -7.00 -3.31 -2.99
N ALA A 109 -7.74 -3.43 -4.08
CA ALA A 109 -9.16 -3.74 -4.03
C ALA A 109 -9.39 -5.12 -3.37
N THR A 110 -10.42 -5.20 -2.52
CA THR A 110 -10.83 -6.44 -1.87
C THR A 110 -12.18 -6.96 -2.38
N ASN A 111 -12.84 -6.20 -3.23
CA ASN A 111 -14.13 -6.61 -3.80
C ASN A 111 -13.93 -7.66 -4.89
N VAL A 112 -14.27 -8.91 -4.56
CA VAL A 112 -14.13 -10.07 -5.45
C VAL A 112 -14.81 -9.87 -6.80
N SER A 113 -16.06 -9.38 -6.78
CA SER A 113 -16.84 -9.18 -8.01
C SER A 113 -16.23 -8.12 -8.91
N GLU A 114 -15.73 -7.04 -8.32
CA GLU A 114 -15.04 -5.97 -9.06
C GLU A 114 -13.73 -6.46 -9.69
N ILE A 115 -12.90 -7.13 -8.91
CA ILE A 115 -11.62 -7.68 -9.39
C ILE A 115 -11.89 -8.64 -10.56
N ARG A 116 -12.83 -9.55 -10.40
CA ARG A 116 -13.21 -10.51 -11.46
C ARG A 116 -13.72 -9.81 -12.72
N ALA A 117 -14.68 -8.91 -12.60
CA ALA A 117 -15.28 -8.21 -13.73
C ALA A 117 -14.26 -7.38 -14.52
N LYS A 118 -13.33 -6.75 -13.82
CA LYS A 118 -12.26 -5.98 -14.46
C LYS A 118 -11.22 -6.89 -15.11
N PHE A 119 -10.76 -7.92 -14.41
CA PHE A 119 -9.73 -8.82 -14.94
C PHE A 119 -10.23 -9.66 -16.10
N GLN A 120 -11.50 -10.07 -16.15
CA GLN A 120 -12.09 -10.77 -17.28
C GLN A 120 -11.96 -10.01 -18.62
N LYS A 121 -11.87 -8.68 -18.56
CA LYS A 121 -11.65 -7.83 -19.76
C LYS A 121 -10.18 -7.74 -20.14
N VAL A 122 -9.28 -8.16 -19.27
CA VAL A 122 -7.82 -8.10 -19.48
C VAL A 122 -7.31 -9.45 -20.00
N GLY A 123 -7.65 -10.52 -19.31
CA GLY A 123 -7.21 -11.87 -19.67
C GLY A 123 -5.71 -12.10 -19.50
N ASN A 124 -5.05 -12.56 -20.54
CA ASN A 124 -3.59 -12.77 -20.55
C ASN A 124 -2.86 -11.43 -20.48
N TYR A 125 -2.47 -11.03 -19.27
CA TYR A 125 -1.94 -9.69 -18.97
C TYR A 125 -0.52 -9.47 -19.48
N ASP A 126 0.32 -10.49 -19.41
CA ASP A 126 1.71 -10.39 -19.88
C ASP A 126 1.89 -10.79 -21.36
N GLY A 127 0.84 -11.29 -22.02
CA GLY A 127 0.85 -11.70 -23.43
C GLY A 127 1.60 -13.01 -23.68
N VAL A 128 1.98 -13.75 -22.65
CA VAL A 128 2.85 -14.94 -22.75
C VAL A 128 2.10 -16.20 -22.32
N ASN A 129 2.17 -17.26 -23.15
CA ASN A 129 1.66 -18.60 -22.83
C ASN A 129 0.17 -18.70 -22.45
N GLY A 130 -0.65 -17.76 -22.88
CA GLY A 130 -2.09 -17.71 -22.55
C GLY A 130 -2.35 -17.31 -21.09
N LEU A 131 -3.59 -17.47 -20.63
CA LEU A 131 -4.00 -17.08 -19.28
C LEU A 131 -3.37 -17.98 -18.22
N GLN A 132 -2.55 -17.39 -17.36
CA GLN A 132 -1.84 -18.07 -16.27
C GLN A 132 -2.17 -17.49 -14.89
N CYS A 133 -1.79 -18.20 -13.83
CA CYS A 133 -2.01 -17.73 -12.46
C CYS A 133 -1.26 -16.43 -12.13
N VAL A 134 -0.16 -16.15 -12.82
CA VAL A 134 0.64 -14.94 -12.64
C VAL A 134 -0.03 -13.70 -13.21
N ASP A 135 -0.88 -13.83 -14.24
CA ASP A 135 -1.53 -12.70 -14.92
C ASP A 135 -2.40 -11.87 -14.00
N ILE A 136 -3.27 -12.51 -13.24
CA ILE A 136 -4.16 -11.79 -12.32
C ILE A 136 -3.38 -11.08 -11.21
N VAL A 137 -2.30 -11.69 -10.73
CA VAL A 137 -1.47 -11.09 -9.67
C VAL A 137 -0.69 -9.91 -10.21
N ARG A 138 -0.07 -10.01 -11.37
CA ARG A 138 0.65 -8.91 -12.03
C ARG A 138 -0.27 -7.74 -12.32
N TRP A 139 -1.40 -8.01 -12.98
CA TRP A 139 -2.42 -7.00 -13.24
C TRP A 139 -2.92 -6.33 -11.96
N TYR A 140 -3.17 -7.11 -10.90
CA TYR A 140 -3.62 -6.58 -9.62
C TYR A 140 -2.59 -5.64 -8.98
N ILE A 141 -1.33 -6.04 -8.97
CA ILE A 141 -0.24 -5.22 -8.43
C ILE A 141 -0.15 -3.90 -9.21
N ASP A 142 -0.09 -3.96 -10.53
CA ASP A 142 0.07 -2.79 -11.39
C ASP A 142 -1.16 -1.87 -11.40
N THR A 143 -2.35 -2.42 -11.11
CA THR A 143 -3.62 -1.67 -11.12
C THR A 143 -3.96 -1.06 -9.76
N TYR A 144 -3.76 -1.80 -8.68
CA TYR A 144 -4.27 -1.44 -7.36
C TYR A 144 -3.19 -1.10 -6.34
N THR A 145 -1.93 -1.13 -6.73
CA THR A 145 -0.83 -0.80 -5.83
C THR A 145 0.11 0.23 -6.46
N THR A 146 1.01 0.77 -5.65
CA THR A 146 2.09 1.64 -6.14
C THR A 146 3.33 0.85 -6.57
N LEU A 147 3.30 -0.47 -6.41
CA LEU A 147 4.37 -1.36 -6.81
C LEU A 147 4.26 -1.68 -8.31
N LYS A 148 5.33 -2.21 -8.86
CA LYS A 148 5.33 -2.82 -10.18
C LYS A 148 5.44 -4.32 -10.05
N SER A 149 4.68 -5.03 -10.87
CA SER A 149 4.75 -6.47 -10.91
C SER A 149 6.13 -6.97 -11.34
N THR A 150 6.45 -8.20 -10.97
CA THR A 150 7.73 -8.83 -11.27
C THR A 150 7.54 -10.01 -12.20
N SER A 151 8.60 -10.42 -12.87
CA SER A 151 8.65 -11.70 -13.58
C SER A 151 8.80 -12.87 -12.59
N GLY A 152 8.58 -14.09 -13.08
CA GLY A 152 8.75 -15.32 -12.33
C GLY A 152 7.53 -16.23 -12.40
N HIS A 153 7.71 -17.45 -11.90
CA HIS A 153 6.64 -18.43 -11.80
C HIS A 153 5.74 -18.16 -10.59
N GLY A 154 4.58 -18.78 -10.54
CA GLY A 154 3.62 -18.58 -9.44
C GLY A 154 4.23 -18.78 -8.05
N LYS A 155 5.13 -19.74 -7.89
CA LYS A 155 5.84 -20.00 -6.61
C LYS A 155 6.79 -18.88 -6.21
N ASP A 156 7.28 -18.08 -7.17
CA ASP A 156 8.37 -17.12 -6.95
C ASP A 156 7.87 -15.68 -6.75
N LEU A 157 6.64 -15.36 -7.16
CA LEU A 157 6.15 -13.97 -7.20
C LEU A 157 6.22 -13.25 -5.86
N VAL A 158 5.81 -13.90 -4.78
CA VAL A 158 5.87 -13.28 -3.43
C VAL A 158 7.31 -12.99 -3.04
N ALA A 159 8.23 -13.94 -3.25
CA ALA A 159 9.64 -13.75 -2.94
C ALA A 159 10.29 -12.66 -3.81
N ASN A 160 9.97 -12.63 -5.10
CA ASN A 160 10.50 -11.63 -6.03
C ASN A 160 10.03 -10.22 -5.67
N LEU A 161 8.75 -10.06 -5.33
CA LEU A 161 8.22 -8.77 -4.87
C LEU A 161 8.83 -8.36 -3.53
N ALA A 162 8.95 -9.29 -2.59
CA ALA A 162 9.57 -9.01 -1.30
C ALA A 162 11.02 -8.53 -1.46
N ASN A 163 11.80 -9.19 -2.30
CA ASN A 163 13.18 -8.82 -2.56
C ASN A 163 13.29 -7.45 -3.26
N ASN A 164 12.44 -7.18 -4.27
CA ASN A 164 12.51 -5.94 -5.03
C ASN A 164 12.09 -4.72 -4.23
N TYR A 165 11.18 -4.88 -3.28
CA TYR A 165 10.56 -3.76 -2.55
C TYR A 165 10.81 -3.79 -1.04
N GLY A 166 11.60 -4.72 -0.54
CA GLY A 166 11.86 -4.85 0.90
C GLY A 166 10.60 -5.18 1.72
N LEU A 167 9.69 -6.00 1.16
CA LEU A 167 8.46 -6.37 1.82
C LEU A 167 8.68 -7.56 2.75
N ALA A 168 7.91 -7.62 3.84
CA ALA A 168 7.89 -8.79 4.70
C ALA A 168 7.07 -9.92 4.06
N ILE A 169 7.57 -11.13 4.14
CA ILE A 169 6.82 -12.35 3.84
C ILE A 169 6.28 -12.90 5.15
N ASP A 170 4.98 -13.18 5.17
CA ASP A 170 4.30 -13.72 6.34
C ASP A 170 3.71 -15.09 5.99
N SER A 171 3.82 -16.04 6.90
CA SER A 171 3.20 -17.37 6.77
C SER A 171 1.70 -17.35 7.09
N THR A 172 1.23 -16.28 7.74
CA THR A 172 -0.18 -16.09 8.07
C THR A 172 -0.84 -15.22 7.01
N PRO A 173 -1.93 -15.69 6.35
CA PRO A 173 -2.61 -14.91 5.34
C PRO A 173 -3.11 -13.58 5.87
N LYS A 174 -2.92 -12.51 5.09
CA LYS A 174 -3.48 -11.18 5.34
C LYS A 174 -4.20 -10.68 4.09
N ALA A 175 -5.24 -9.88 4.27
CA ALA A 175 -6.00 -9.30 3.17
C ALA A 175 -6.00 -7.76 3.25
N PRO A 176 -5.83 -7.05 2.12
CA PRO A 176 -5.44 -7.60 0.82
C PRO A 176 -4.00 -8.08 0.80
N GLY A 177 -3.72 -9.14 0.06
CA GLY A 177 -2.38 -9.69 -0.05
C GLY A 177 -2.25 -10.57 -1.29
N ILE A 178 -1.05 -11.01 -1.55
CA ILE A 178 -0.78 -12.03 -2.56
C ILE A 178 -0.17 -13.25 -1.89
N PHE A 179 -0.39 -14.40 -2.46
CA PHE A 179 0.21 -15.64 -2.00
C PHE A 179 0.98 -16.34 -3.12
N SER A 180 1.97 -17.12 -2.75
CA SER A 180 2.64 -18.07 -3.62
C SER A 180 2.74 -19.42 -2.92
N VAL A 181 2.53 -20.49 -3.67
CA VAL A 181 2.72 -21.85 -3.19
C VAL A 181 3.61 -22.64 -4.14
N ALA A 182 4.41 -23.52 -3.59
CA ALA A 182 5.24 -24.44 -4.37
C ALA A 182 4.38 -25.38 -5.23
N GLY A 183 5.00 -26.07 -6.18
CA GLY A 183 4.33 -27.11 -6.95
C GLY A 183 3.91 -28.31 -6.09
N GLY A 184 3.04 -29.16 -6.65
CA GLY A 184 2.57 -30.37 -5.97
C GLY A 184 1.27 -30.22 -5.15
N TYR A 185 0.68 -29.04 -5.10
CA TYR A 185 -0.60 -28.80 -4.43
C TYR A 185 -1.77 -29.17 -5.33
N SER A 186 -2.34 -30.35 -5.13
CA SER A 186 -3.46 -30.87 -5.95
C SER A 186 -4.73 -29.99 -5.88
N LYS A 187 -4.99 -29.37 -4.72
CA LYS A 187 -6.13 -28.46 -4.52
C LYS A 187 -6.14 -27.21 -5.40
N TRP A 188 -4.97 -26.82 -5.93
CA TRP A 188 -4.81 -25.65 -6.77
C TRP A 188 -4.63 -25.98 -8.25
N GLY A 189 -4.91 -27.25 -8.65
CA GLY A 189 -4.69 -27.69 -10.03
C GLY A 189 -3.20 -27.74 -10.45
N SER A 190 -2.31 -27.55 -9.50
CA SER A 190 -0.86 -27.52 -9.75
C SER A 190 -0.14 -28.82 -9.38
N SER A 191 -0.88 -29.92 -9.24
CA SER A 191 -0.31 -31.25 -9.01
C SER A 191 0.64 -31.59 -10.16
N GLY A 192 1.90 -31.76 -9.88
CA GLY A 192 2.95 -32.00 -10.88
C GLY A 192 3.53 -30.73 -11.54
N SER A 193 3.01 -29.54 -11.27
CA SER A 193 3.60 -28.31 -11.79
C SER A 193 4.82 -27.89 -10.99
N GLN A 194 5.97 -27.87 -11.63
CA GLN A 194 7.19 -27.28 -11.06
C GLN A 194 7.12 -25.76 -10.86
N TYR A 195 6.11 -25.12 -11.45
CA TYR A 195 5.94 -23.65 -11.47
C TYR A 195 5.17 -23.11 -10.27
N GLY A 196 4.54 -24.00 -9.48
CA GLY A 196 3.70 -23.60 -8.35
C GLY A 196 2.46 -22.83 -8.76
N HIS A 197 1.91 -22.07 -7.81
CA HIS A 197 0.70 -21.29 -8.02
C HIS A 197 0.73 -19.98 -7.25
N THR A 198 -0.11 -19.00 -7.67
CA THR A 198 -0.22 -17.69 -7.02
C THR A 198 -1.64 -17.14 -7.18
N GLY A 199 -1.96 -16.17 -6.34
CA GLY A 199 -3.25 -15.48 -6.40
C GLY A 199 -3.32 -14.34 -5.37
N ILE A 200 -4.52 -13.80 -5.24
CA ILE A 200 -4.83 -12.65 -4.39
C ILE A 200 -5.63 -13.11 -3.18
N VAL A 201 -5.21 -12.73 -1.98
CA VAL A 201 -6.00 -12.91 -0.76
C VAL A 201 -6.89 -11.67 -0.60
N VAL A 202 -8.20 -11.85 -0.65
CA VAL A 202 -9.17 -10.75 -0.59
C VAL A 202 -9.84 -10.59 0.77
N SER A 203 -9.93 -11.67 1.55
CA SER A 203 -10.37 -11.61 2.94
C SER A 203 -9.80 -12.75 3.77
N VAL A 204 -9.72 -12.58 5.08
CA VAL A 204 -9.27 -13.60 6.03
C VAL A 204 -10.24 -13.66 7.20
N ASP A 205 -10.74 -14.86 7.48
CA ASP A 205 -11.50 -15.19 8.68
C ASP A 205 -10.56 -15.92 9.66
N THR A 206 -9.98 -15.17 10.56
CA THR A 206 -9.03 -15.69 11.55
C THR A 206 -9.67 -16.67 12.54
N LYS A 207 -10.97 -16.49 12.84
CA LYS A 207 -11.72 -17.35 13.76
C LYS A 207 -11.88 -18.75 13.19
N ASN A 208 -12.22 -18.86 11.92
CA ASN A 208 -12.46 -20.14 11.25
C ASN A 208 -11.22 -20.61 10.46
N LYS A 209 -10.09 -19.90 10.54
CA LYS A 209 -8.84 -20.18 9.81
C LYS A 209 -9.05 -20.35 8.31
N LYS A 210 -9.85 -19.47 7.71
CA LYS A 210 -10.17 -19.47 6.28
C LYS A 210 -9.70 -18.18 5.62
N ALA A 211 -9.26 -18.27 4.38
CA ALA A 211 -8.99 -17.11 3.52
C ALA A 211 -9.82 -17.24 2.23
N THR A 212 -10.41 -16.13 1.80
CA THR A 212 -10.99 -16.04 0.46
C THR A 212 -9.92 -15.54 -0.49
N VAL A 213 -9.73 -16.26 -1.57
CA VAL A 213 -8.71 -15.94 -2.56
C VAL A 213 -9.31 -15.85 -3.97
N ILE A 214 -8.67 -15.08 -4.83
CA ILE A 214 -8.92 -15.05 -6.27
C ILE A 214 -7.65 -15.49 -6.97
N HIS A 215 -7.78 -16.43 -7.86
CA HIS A 215 -6.68 -16.89 -8.70
C HIS A 215 -7.19 -17.23 -10.09
N THR A 216 -6.30 -17.36 -11.05
CA THR A 216 -6.59 -17.85 -12.39
C THR A 216 -5.79 -19.11 -12.67
N GLY A 217 -6.29 -19.92 -13.53
CA GLY A 217 -5.65 -21.05 -14.14
C GLY A 217 -6.14 -21.12 -15.58
N ASN A 218 -6.29 -22.29 -16.14
CA ASN A 218 -6.79 -22.46 -17.49
C ASN A 218 -8.27 -22.06 -17.66
N SER A 219 -8.93 -21.65 -16.59
CA SER A 219 -10.29 -21.11 -16.61
C SER A 219 -10.48 -20.06 -15.52
N LEU A 220 -11.27 -19.01 -15.80
CA LEU A 220 -11.69 -17.98 -14.84
C LEU A 220 -12.87 -18.45 -13.98
N ASP A 221 -13.27 -19.70 -14.06
CA ASP A 221 -14.46 -20.23 -13.41
C ASP A 221 -14.39 -20.22 -11.88
N GLY A 222 -13.25 -19.80 -11.33
CA GLY A 222 -13.12 -19.40 -9.93
C GLY A 222 -13.69 -20.41 -8.94
N LYS A 223 -13.64 -21.69 -9.25
CA LYS A 223 -13.90 -22.74 -8.28
C LYS A 223 -12.79 -22.67 -7.26
N ASN A 224 -13.06 -21.90 -6.22
CA ASN A 224 -12.18 -21.84 -5.06
C ASN A 224 -12.03 -23.25 -4.51
N PRO A 225 -10.81 -23.75 -4.37
CA PRO A 225 -10.57 -24.79 -3.40
C PRO A 225 -10.85 -24.16 -2.03
N ASN A 226 -11.84 -24.68 -1.33
CA ASN A 226 -12.17 -24.32 0.04
C ASN A 226 -10.98 -24.50 0.99
#